data_0963508dd1947660edb7c1d4d28bed68
#
_entry.id   0963508dd1947660edb7c1d4d28bed68
#
_cell.length_a   1.000
_cell.length_b   1.000
_cell.length_c   1.000
_cell.angle_alpha   90.00
_cell.angle_beta   90.00
_cell.angle_gamma   90.00
#
_symmetry.space_group_name_H-M   'P 1'
#
loop_
_entity.id
_entity.type
_entity.pdbx_description
1 polymer ?
#
loop_
_entity_poly.entity_id
_entity_poly.type
_entity_poly.pdbx_seq_one_letter_code
_entity_poly.pdbx_strand_id
1 'polypeptide(L)'
;NGKTFTWDAGASGARTIRASQSTSGFVTTGNPNTSRFTLVSDRDRHLFHFGTETTIGSASTQDPMFVRFSNQENLNTYLPTATNTAGTFRLDTGNEIRAALQGKDYVFVLTDLAAYVIQFVGPPFTFSVRQVGTNCGCIGQHAASYVNGAVYWMSNEGGFFMYDGTVKALPCLVEDFVFTTQNGNLGLNFSSSDVIFSSPNSLYTEVNWFYPKSGSTQVDRCVTYNYQENVWTTSSLDRTTYADQGVFEKPYATDYEATATPAFPDILGVTNLYGASIYYAHEVGTDQVNSSGTTSIDAFIRSGDFDIDDGELFMSMRRFMPDYKFLVGNSKVTLFISDYPSDVQSGSPLGPFTITTTTDKVDTRARGRLLSLKIENDAAGETWRYGSFRLDAQPDGRR
;
A
#
# COMPACT_ATOMS: atom_id res chain seq x y z
N ASN A 1 -7.37 20.57 11.26
CA ASN A 1 -7.01 21.95 10.86
C ASN A 1 -5.53 22.00 10.50
N GLY A 2 -5.23 21.66 9.22
CA GLY A 2 -3.87 21.61 8.68
C GLY A 2 -3.28 23.02 8.52
N LYS A 3 -2.51 23.49 9.51
CA LYS A 3 -1.73 24.71 9.38
C LYS A 3 -0.50 24.47 8.52
N THR A 4 -0.16 25.45 7.68
CA THR A 4 1.06 25.40 6.89
C THR A 4 2.22 25.98 7.70
N PHE A 5 3.33 25.22 7.75
CA PHE A 5 4.56 25.62 8.40
C PHE A 5 5.70 25.56 7.39
N THR A 6 6.66 26.49 7.52
CA THR A 6 7.88 26.47 6.74
C THR A 6 9.09 26.24 7.62
N TRP A 7 10.08 25.58 7.08
CA TRP A 7 11.37 25.36 7.71
C TRP A 7 12.47 25.62 6.69
N ASP A 8 13.42 26.46 7.06
CA ASP A 8 14.57 26.80 6.22
C ASP A 8 15.80 26.03 6.68
N ALA A 9 16.22 25.05 5.87
CA ALA A 9 17.39 24.22 6.14
C ALA A 9 18.73 25.02 6.08
N GLY A 10 18.75 26.13 5.36
CA GLY A 10 19.93 27.01 5.22
C GLY A 10 20.09 28.01 6.35
N ALA A 11 19.09 28.20 7.20
CA ALA A 11 19.18 29.15 8.30
C ALA A 11 20.17 28.68 9.36
N SER A 12 20.91 29.65 9.95
CA SER A 12 21.80 29.35 11.06
C SER A 12 21.04 28.74 12.23
N GLY A 13 21.47 27.57 12.71
CA GLY A 13 20.78 26.83 13.76
C GLY A 13 19.55 26.05 13.30
N ALA A 14 19.35 25.83 12.00
CA ALA A 14 18.18 25.13 11.42
C ALA A 14 17.87 23.79 12.08
N ARG A 15 18.87 23.05 12.56
CA ARG A 15 18.67 21.77 13.27
C ARG A 15 17.96 21.89 14.62
N THR A 16 17.98 23.08 15.23
CA THR A 16 17.39 23.36 16.55
C THR A 16 16.13 24.20 16.47
N ILE A 17 15.86 24.82 15.31
CA ILE A 17 14.69 25.68 15.10
C ILE A 17 13.55 24.86 14.55
N ARG A 18 12.40 24.93 15.22
CA ARG A 18 11.17 24.28 14.73
C ARG A 18 10.61 25.05 13.54
N ALA A 19 9.92 24.32 12.63
CA ALA A 19 9.14 24.96 11.59
C ALA A 19 8.13 25.96 12.19
N SER A 20 7.97 27.11 11.55
CA SER A 20 7.14 28.22 12.03
C SER A 20 6.22 28.71 10.93
N GLN A 21 5.05 29.23 11.32
CA GLN A 21 4.15 29.96 10.40
C GLN A 21 4.60 31.40 10.15
N SER A 22 5.41 31.97 11.02
CA SER A 22 5.64 33.42 11.05
C SER A 22 7.09 33.89 10.87
N THR A 23 8.04 32.96 10.71
CA THR A 23 9.46 33.37 10.64
C THR A 23 10.09 33.06 9.29
N SER A 24 10.79 34.07 8.77
CA SER A 24 11.71 34.07 7.63
C SER A 24 11.25 33.32 6.37
N GLY A 25 10.53 33.99 5.54
CA GLY A 25 10.22 33.55 4.17
C GLY A 25 8.75 33.21 3.91
N PHE A 26 8.00 32.77 4.90
CA PHE A 26 6.55 32.55 4.77
C PHE A 26 5.78 33.63 5.53
N VAL A 27 5.20 34.54 4.80
CA VAL A 27 4.40 35.64 5.38
C VAL A 27 2.97 35.15 5.55
N THR A 28 2.45 35.17 6.78
CA THR A 28 1.04 34.79 7.05
C THR A 28 0.03 35.74 6.41
N THR A 29 0.44 36.97 6.07
CA THR A 29 -0.38 37.94 5.35
C THR A 29 -0.30 37.67 3.85
N GLY A 30 -1.40 37.23 3.25
CA GLY A 30 -1.47 36.93 1.82
C GLY A 30 -1.20 35.48 1.43
N ASN A 31 -0.92 34.61 2.41
CA ASN A 31 -0.75 33.18 2.20
C ASN A 31 -1.91 32.38 2.84
N PRO A 32 -2.26 31.20 2.32
CA PRO A 32 -3.24 30.32 2.93
C PRO A 32 -2.81 29.87 4.32
N ASN A 33 -3.67 30.03 5.30
CA ASN A 33 -3.41 29.61 6.68
C ASN A 33 -3.75 28.14 6.94
N THR A 34 -4.71 27.61 6.18
CA THR A 34 -5.17 26.24 6.33
C THR A 34 -5.26 25.52 4.99
N SER A 35 -4.83 24.28 4.99
CA SER A 35 -5.02 23.35 3.88
C SER A 35 -5.05 21.92 4.41
N ARG A 36 -5.65 21.00 3.70
CA ARG A 36 -5.60 19.59 4.08
C ARG A 36 -4.19 19.06 3.86
N PHE A 37 -3.62 19.32 2.70
CA PHE A 37 -2.24 19.01 2.36
C PHE A 37 -1.71 19.92 1.26
N THR A 38 -0.43 19.84 1.01
CA THR A 38 0.26 20.63 -0.01
C THR A 38 1.08 19.74 -0.91
N LEU A 39 1.28 20.17 -2.15
CA LEU A 39 2.13 19.48 -3.12
C LEU A 39 2.91 20.53 -3.93
N VAL A 40 4.19 20.29 -4.13
CA VAL A 40 5.00 21.06 -5.07
C VAL A 40 4.94 20.41 -6.44
N SER A 41 4.60 21.18 -7.48
CA SER A 41 4.78 20.76 -8.85
C SER A 41 6.25 20.92 -9.22
N ASP A 42 6.99 19.84 -9.28
CA ASP A 42 8.44 19.86 -9.53
C ASP A 42 8.80 20.45 -10.87
N ARG A 43 7.98 20.17 -11.90
CA ARG A 43 8.20 20.66 -13.26
C ARG A 43 7.93 22.14 -13.39
N ASP A 44 6.78 22.59 -12.86
CA ASP A 44 6.25 23.91 -13.10
C ASP A 44 6.52 24.87 -11.93
N ARG A 45 7.08 24.36 -10.82
CA ARG A 45 7.55 25.08 -9.63
C ARG A 45 6.48 25.94 -8.98
N HIS A 46 5.27 25.36 -8.84
CA HIS A 46 4.17 25.96 -8.11
C HIS A 46 3.90 25.14 -6.86
N LEU A 47 3.57 25.80 -5.76
CA LEU A 47 3.06 25.14 -4.56
C LEU A 47 1.54 25.13 -4.59
N PHE A 48 0.97 23.93 -4.57
CA PHE A 48 -0.47 23.72 -4.46
C PHE A 48 -0.90 23.53 -3.01
N HIS A 49 -2.03 24.14 -2.68
CA HIS A 49 -2.76 23.92 -1.44
C HIS A 49 -4.10 23.27 -1.79
N PHE A 50 -4.36 22.07 -1.28
CA PHE A 50 -5.59 21.32 -1.51
C PHE A 50 -6.50 21.37 -0.29
N GLY A 51 -7.81 21.51 -0.51
CA GLY A 51 -8.80 21.67 0.55
C GLY A 51 -8.49 22.89 1.42
N THR A 52 -8.24 24.03 0.78
CA THR A 52 -7.79 25.25 1.43
C THR A 52 -8.91 26.28 1.56
N GLU A 53 -8.60 27.42 2.18
CA GLU A 53 -9.53 28.54 2.36
C GLU A 53 -9.83 29.26 1.04
N THR A 54 -11.08 29.62 0.83
CA THR A 54 -11.52 30.42 -0.34
C THR A 54 -11.11 31.88 -0.21
N THR A 55 -11.08 32.40 1.02
CA THR A 55 -10.59 33.74 1.34
C THR A 55 -9.30 33.62 2.14
N ILE A 56 -8.19 34.10 1.55
CA ILE A 56 -6.87 34.06 2.18
C ILE A 56 -6.90 34.72 3.55
N GLY A 57 -6.34 34.05 4.54
CA GLY A 57 -6.26 34.52 5.92
C GLY A 57 -7.49 34.21 6.77
N SER A 58 -8.51 33.58 6.20
CA SER A 58 -9.75 33.25 6.91
C SER A 58 -9.97 31.73 6.96
N ALA A 59 -9.45 31.09 7.99
CA ALA A 59 -9.56 29.64 8.19
C ALA A 59 -11.01 29.11 8.23
N SER A 60 -11.97 29.96 8.59
CA SER A 60 -13.40 29.63 8.59
C SER A 60 -14.01 29.45 7.21
N THR A 61 -13.29 29.88 6.16
CA THR A 61 -13.72 29.72 4.75
C THR A 61 -13.09 28.52 4.06
N GLN A 62 -12.54 27.58 4.81
CA GLN A 62 -11.96 26.38 4.26
C GLN A 62 -13.02 25.56 3.51
N ASP A 63 -12.74 25.25 2.24
CA ASP A 63 -13.54 24.37 1.40
C ASP A 63 -12.71 23.13 1.04
N PRO A 64 -13.15 21.92 1.39
CA PRO A 64 -12.41 20.68 1.12
C PRO A 64 -12.15 20.40 -0.36
N MET A 65 -12.88 21.05 -1.28
CA MET A 65 -12.76 20.89 -2.73
C MET A 65 -11.99 22.05 -3.40
N PHE A 66 -11.57 23.03 -2.64
CA PHE A 66 -10.92 24.21 -3.18
C PHE A 66 -9.42 24.05 -3.28
N VAL A 67 -8.86 24.45 -4.41
CA VAL A 67 -7.44 24.38 -4.71
C VAL A 67 -6.90 25.78 -4.97
N ARG A 68 -5.75 26.07 -4.40
CA ARG A 68 -5.02 27.31 -4.61
C ARG A 68 -3.57 26.98 -4.92
N PHE A 69 -2.98 27.69 -5.89
CA PHE A 69 -1.58 27.51 -6.24
C PHE A 69 -0.83 28.85 -6.22
N SER A 70 0.43 28.77 -5.86
CA SER A 70 1.32 29.93 -5.77
C SER A 70 1.67 30.50 -7.15
N ASN A 71 2.25 31.70 -7.17
CA ASN A 71 3.01 32.14 -8.31
C ASN A 71 4.24 31.24 -8.52
N GLN A 72 4.69 31.12 -9.77
CA GLN A 72 5.85 30.28 -10.12
C GLN A 72 7.09 30.72 -9.32
N GLU A 73 7.78 29.74 -8.73
CA GLU A 73 8.98 29.95 -7.89
C GLU A 73 8.80 30.91 -6.70
N ASN A 74 7.58 31.22 -6.31
CA ASN A 74 7.30 32.17 -5.24
C ASN A 74 6.26 31.63 -4.27
N LEU A 75 6.69 31.27 -3.09
CA LEU A 75 5.87 30.70 -2.02
C LEU A 75 5.02 31.71 -1.25
N ASN A 76 5.14 33.01 -1.55
CA ASN A 76 4.48 34.08 -0.83
C ASN A 76 3.43 34.85 -1.63
N THR A 77 3.11 34.38 -2.85
CA THR A 77 2.16 35.07 -3.71
C THR A 77 1.09 34.09 -4.19
N TYR A 78 -0.14 34.25 -3.70
CA TYR A 78 -1.29 33.38 -4.01
C TYR A 78 -2.51 34.16 -4.53
N LEU A 79 -2.47 35.47 -4.52
CA LEU A 79 -3.54 36.28 -5.12
C LEU A 79 -3.32 36.41 -6.62
N PRO A 80 -4.27 35.96 -7.45
CA PRO A 80 -4.17 36.08 -8.89
C PRO A 80 -4.14 37.56 -9.33
N THR A 81 -3.22 37.90 -10.22
CA THR A 81 -3.14 39.20 -10.89
C THR A 81 -2.88 39.00 -12.38
N ALA A 82 -3.02 40.09 -13.16
CA ALA A 82 -2.78 40.00 -14.60
C ALA A 82 -1.29 39.70 -14.96
N THR A 83 -0.39 39.81 -14.00
CA THR A 83 1.07 39.72 -14.22
C THR A 83 1.73 38.52 -13.53
N ASN A 84 0.97 37.71 -12.76
CA ASN A 84 1.49 36.54 -12.09
C ASN A 84 0.76 35.27 -12.54
N THR A 85 1.30 34.12 -12.14
CA THR A 85 0.78 32.80 -12.48
C THR A 85 -0.01 32.18 -11.34
N ALA A 86 -0.19 32.87 -10.21
CA ALA A 86 -1.02 32.38 -9.10
C ALA A 86 -2.48 32.22 -9.51
N GLY A 87 -3.17 31.27 -8.91
CA GLY A 87 -4.56 31.03 -9.25
C GLY A 87 -5.28 30.14 -8.27
N THR A 88 -6.56 29.95 -8.58
CA THR A 88 -7.47 29.12 -7.79
C THR A 88 -8.48 28.43 -8.69
N PHE A 89 -8.95 27.28 -8.26
CA PHE A 89 -10.10 26.60 -8.83
C PHE A 89 -10.78 25.73 -7.77
N ARG A 90 -12.00 25.31 -8.05
CA ARG A 90 -12.73 24.35 -7.23
C ARG A 90 -13.02 23.12 -8.08
N LEU A 91 -12.83 21.93 -7.50
CA LEU A 91 -13.24 20.68 -8.15
C LEU A 91 -14.74 20.47 -7.97
N ASP A 92 -15.40 19.93 -9.00
CA ASP A 92 -16.86 19.89 -9.06
C ASP A 92 -17.45 18.59 -8.50
N THR A 93 -16.73 17.45 -8.62
CA THR A 93 -17.25 16.13 -8.25
C THR A 93 -16.57 15.60 -7.00
N GLY A 94 -17.34 15.38 -5.96
CA GLY A 94 -16.90 14.90 -4.65
C GLY A 94 -17.24 15.88 -3.54
N ASN A 95 -16.90 15.47 -2.32
CA ASN A 95 -17.08 16.26 -1.10
C ASN A 95 -15.75 16.76 -0.55
N GLU A 96 -14.67 16.03 -0.82
CA GLU A 96 -13.35 16.41 -0.37
C GLU A 96 -12.24 15.85 -1.27
N ILE A 97 -11.14 16.57 -1.37
CA ILE A 97 -9.92 16.11 -2.01
C ILE A 97 -9.21 15.19 -1.04
N ARG A 98 -8.99 13.94 -1.47
CA ARG A 98 -8.35 12.89 -0.66
C ARG A 98 -6.85 12.81 -0.88
N ALA A 99 -6.39 12.80 -2.13
CA ALA A 99 -4.99 12.65 -2.46
C ALA A 99 -4.58 13.52 -3.66
N ALA A 100 -3.30 13.88 -3.72
CA ALA A 100 -2.70 14.44 -4.91
C ALA A 100 -1.28 13.91 -5.07
N LEU A 101 -0.90 13.58 -6.31
CA LEU A 101 0.40 13.01 -6.65
C LEU A 101 1.01 13.74 -7.84
N GLN A 102 2.32 13.90 -7.79
CA GLN A 102 3.07 14.39 -8.93
C GLN A 102 3.26 13.26 -9.96
N GLY A 103 2.68 13.42 -11.14
CA GLY A 103 2.99 12.63 -12.31
C GLY A 103 4.13 13.25 -13.13
N LYS A 104 4.45 12.64 -14.27
CA LYS A 104 5.55 13.12 -15.11
C LYS A 104 5.32 14.54 -15.65
N ASP A 105 4.10 14.81 -16.16
CA ASP A 105 3.75 16.08 -16.82
C ASP A 105 2.44 16.67 -16.27
N TYR A 106 1.95 16.21 -15.13
CA TYR A 106 0.68 16.59 -14.52
C TYR A 106 0.68 16.38 -13.02
N VAL A 107 -0.23 17.02 -12.35
CA VAL A 107 -0.63 16.68 -10.98
C VAL A 107 -1.92 15.87 -11.06
N PHE A 108 -1.91 14.66 -10.52
CA PHE A 108 -3.07 13.80 -10.43
C PHE A 108 -3.76 14.02 -9.10
N VAL A 109 -5.06 14.30 -9.12
CA VAL A 109 -5.82 14.62 -7.92
C VAL A 109 -7.00 13.67 -7.79
N LEU A 110 -7.16 13.10 -6.61
CA LEU A 110 -8.24 12.19 -6.25
C LEU A 110 -9.14 12.84 -5.21
N THR A 111 -10.43 12.83 -5.48
CA THR A 111 -11.46 13.16 -4.49
C THR A 111 -12.00 11.85 -3.87
N ASP A 112 -12.98 11.97 -3.01
CA ASP A 112 -13.76 10.83 -2.51
C ASP A 112 -14.64 10.16 -3.58
N LEU A 113 -14.83 10.77 -4.77
CA LEU A 113 -15.68 10.23 -5.84
C LEU A 113 -15.03 10.19 -7.22
N ALA A 114 -14.06 11.05 -7.49
CA ALA A 114 -13.58 11.28 -8.86
C ALA A 114 -12.06 11.46 -8.92
N ALA A 115 -11.53 11.32 -10.14
CA ALA A 115 -10.12 11.57 -10.46
C ALA A 115 -9.99 12.74 -11.43
N TYR A 116 -8.99 13.58 -11.20
CA TYR A 116 -8.67 14.77 -11.99
C TYR A 116 -7.20 14.80 -12.39
N VAL A 117 -6.95 15.41 -13.54
CA VAL A 117 -5.62 15.76 -14.01
C VAL A 117 -5.51 17.28 -14.08
N ILE A 118 -4.50 17.83 -13.44
CA ILE A 118 -4.12 19.23 -13.50
C ILE A 118 -2.85 19.31 -14.34
N GLN A 119 -2.90 20.04 -15.41
CA GLN A 119 -1.79 20.17 -16.36
C GLN A 119 -1.43 21.62 -16.60
N PHE A 120 -0.14 21.93 -16.60
CA PHE A 120 0.34 23.27 -16.92
C PHE A 120 0.11 23.57 -18.41
N VAL A 121 -0.57 24.67 -18.69
CA VAL A 121 -0.86 25.15 -20.07
C VAL A 121 -0.28 26.51 -20.36
N GLY A 122 0.28 27.16 -19.34
CA GLY A 122 0.84 28.50 -19.46
C GLY A 122 -0.19 29.63 -19.41
N PRO A 123 0.29 30.88 -19.41
CA PRO A 123 -0.58 32.06 -19.39
C PRO A 123 -1.57 32.08 -20.56
N PRO A 124 -2.81 32.58 -20.37
CA PRO A 124 -3.28 33.26 -19.17
C PRO A 124 -3.87 32.34 -18.09
N PHE A 125 -4.09 31.06 -18.37
CA PHE A 125 -4.82 30.14 -17.47
C PHE A 125 -3.93 29.39 -16.49
N THR A 126 -2.63 29.37 -16.70
CA THR A 126 -1.61 28.67 -15.93
C THR A 126 -1.81 27.15 -15.91
N PHE A 127 -2.93 26.67 -15.37
CA PHE A 127 -3.29 25.25 -15.31
C PHE A 127 -4.66 24.99 -15.95
N SER A 128 -4.77 23.86 -16.64
CA SER A 128 -6.04 23.26 -17.04
C SER A 128 -6.39 22.15 -16.04
N VAL A 129 -7.69 22.02 -15.75
CA VAL A 129 -8.21 20.97 -14.86
C VAL A 129 -9.19 20.12 -15.67
N ARG A 130 -8.96 18.83 -15.69
CA ARG A 130 -9.80 17.89 -16.41
C ARG A 130 -10.16 16.71 -15.53
N GLN A 131 -11.45 16.42 -15.39
CA GLN A 131 -11.93 15.18 -14.80
C GLN A 131 -11.65 14.02 -15.75
N VAL A 132 -11.06 12.95 -15.23
CA VAL A 132 -10.64 11.77 -16.00
C VAL A 132 -11.34 10.50 -15.56
N GLY A 133 -12.00 10.51 -14.41
CA GLY A 133 -12.77 9.38 -13.89
C GLY A 133 -13.86 9.81 -12.93
N THR A 134 -14.92 8.98 -12.85
CA THR A 134 -16.02 9.07 -11.89
C THR A 134 -16.18 7.72 -11.19
N ASN A 135 -16.75 7.73 -9.98
CA ASN A 135 -16.96 6.53 -9.16
C ASN A 135 -15.63 5.73 -8.97
N CYS A 136 -14.56 6.48 -8.77
CA CYS A 136 -13.21 5.95 -8.59
C CYS A 136 -12.48 6.70 -7.48
N GLY A 137 -13.21 7.12 -6.45
CA GLY A 137 -12.69 7.87 -5.32
C GLY A 137 -11.56 7.14 -4.59
N CYS A 138 -10.74 7.89 -3.86
CA CYS A 138 -9.64 7.35 -3.07
C CYS A 138 -10.04 7.20 -1.61
N ILE A 139 -9.59 6.13 -0.97
CA ILE A 139 -9.95 5.83 0.42
C ILE A 139 -9.23 6.75 1.43
N GLY A 140 -8.01 7.18 1.14
CA GLY A 140 -7.20 7.97 2.06
C GLY A 140 -6.13 8.80 1.37
N GLN A 141 -5.51 9.71 2.13
CA GLN A 141 -4.53 10.67 1.61
C GLN A 141 -3.29 9.99 1.01
N HIS A 142 -2.86 8.88 1.59
CA HIS A 142 -1.64 8.18 1.20
C HIS A 142 -1.91 6.85 0.48
N ALA A 143 -3.19 6.55 0.16
CA ALA A 143 -3.59 5.29 -0.46
C ALA A 143 -3.38 5.23 -1.98
N ALA A 144 -2.60 6.16 -2.53
CA ALA A 144 -2.27 6.25 -3.95
C ALA A 144 -0.77 6.39 -4.17
N SER A 145 -0.23 5.74 -5.20
CA SER A 145 1.19 5.80 -5.59
C SER A 145 1.35 5.99 -7.10
N TYR A 146 2.35 6.79 -7.48
CA TYR A 146 2.78 6.93 -8.87
C TYR A 146 3.97 6.00 -9.12
N VAL A 147 3.80 5.04 -10.02
CA VAL A 147 4.78 3.99 -10.30
C VAL A 147 4.82 3.72 -11.79
N ASN A 148 6.02 3.68 -12.36
CA ASN A 148 6.25 3.31 -13.77
C ASN A 148 5.33 4.03 -14.78
N GLY A 149 5.06 5.32 -14.54
CA GLY A 149 4.26 6.14 -15.44
C GLY A 149 2.75 6.07 -15.21
N ALA A 150 2.28 5.24 -14.28
CA ALA A 150 0.87 5.11 -13.91
C ALA A 150 0.62 5.44 -12.43
N VAL A 151 -0.58 5.89 -12.13
CA VAL A 151 -1.06 6.07 -10.75
C VAL A 151 -1.92 4.87 -10.38
N TYR A 152 -1.69 4.31 -9.20
CA TYR A 152 -2.46 3.20 -8.62
C TYR A 152 -3.05 3.64 -7.30
N TRP A 153 -4.30 3.30 -7.03
CA TRP A 153 -4.94 3.66 -5.75
C TRP A 153 -5.99 2.66 -5.29
N MET A 154 -6.22 2.65 -3.98
CA MET A 154 -7.30 1.90 -3.33
C MET A 154 -8.53 2.79 -3.22
N SER A 155 -9.68 2.26 -3.62
CA SER A 155 -10.95 2.98 -3.60
C SER A 155 -11.63 2.91 -2.23
N ASN A 156 -12.39 3.96 -1.91
CA ASN A 156 -13.25 4.01 -0.72
C ASN A 156 -14.53 3.17 -0.85
N GLU A 157 -14.93 2.82 -2.07
CA GLU A 157 -16.09 1.95 -2.34
C GLU A 157 -15.73 0.46 -2.45
N GLY A 158 -14.46 0.13 -2.27
CA GLY A 158 -13.88 -1.17 -2.53
C GLY A 158 -13.22 -1.23 -3.90
N GLY A 159 -12.25 -2.14 -4.05
CA GLY A 159 -11.49 -2.31 -5.28
C GLY A 159 -10.31 -1.37 -5.46
N PHE A 160 -9.65 -1.54 -6.58
CA PHE A 160 -8.43 -0.84 -6.95
C PHE A 160 -8.57 -0.25 -8.34
N PHE A 161 -7.92 0.87 -8.55
CA PHE A 161 -7.90 1.55 -9.85
C PHE A 161 -6.50 1.91 -10.27
N MET A 162 -6.33 2.11 -11.58
CA MET A 162 -5.12 2.67 -12.14
C MET A 162 -5.43 3.77 -13.16
N TYR A 163 -4.46 4.65 -13.37
CA TYR A 163 -4.47 5.67 -14.42
C TYR A 163 -3.16 5.66 -15.18
N ASP A 164 -3.24 5.35 -16.47
CA ASP A 164 -2.13 5.34 -17.45
C ASP A 164 -2.39 6.29 -18.65
N GLY A 165 -3.26 7.27 -18.44
CA GLY A 165 -3.87 8.12 -19.47
C GLY A 165 -5.39 7.98 -19.50
N THR A 166 -5.90 6.86 -19.02
CA THR A 166 -7.33 6.58 -18.75
C THR A 166 -7.50 5.88 -17.42
N VAL A 167 -8.61 6.16 -16.72
CA VAL A 167 -8.94 5.46 -15.48
C VAL A 167 -9.50 4.08 -15.80
N LYS A 168 -8.94 3.06 -15.17
CA LYS A 168 -9.32 1.66 -15.30
C LYS A 168 -9.46 1.02 -13.93
N ALA A 169 -10.49 0.22 -13.71
CA ALA A 169 -10.54 -0.67 -12.57
C ALA A 169 -9.49 -1.79 -12.74
N LEU A 170 -8.80 -2.12 -11.65
CA LEU A 170 -7.88 -3.25 -11.59
C LEU A 170 -8.64 -4.47 -11.09
N PRO A 171 -8.83 -5.52 -11.89
CA PRO A 171 -9.42 -6.76 -11.41
C PRO A 171 -8.55 -7.33 -10.27
N CYS A 172 -9.17 -7.56 -9.12
CA CYS A 172 -8.48 -8.04 -7.93
C CYS A 172 -9.09 -9.36 -7.46
N LEU A 173 -8.35 -10.45 -7.57
CA LEU A 173 -8.82 -11.78 -7.15
C LEU A 173 -8.93 -11.92 -5.63
N VAL A 174 -8.33 -11.01 -4.88
CA VAL A 174 -8.36 -10.99 -3.40
C VAL A 174 -9.22 -9.84 -2.85
N GLU A 175 -10.07 -9.24 -3.69
CA GLU A 175 -10.90 -8.09 -3.31
C GLU A 175 -11.78 -8.39 -2.10
N ASP A 176 -12.49 -9.51 -2.12
CA ASP A 176 -13.33 -9.93 -0.99
C ASP A 176 -12.52 -10.14 0.30
N PHE A 177 -11.30 -10.65 0.19
CA PHE A 177 -10.42 -10.81 1.34
C PHE A 177 -10.00 -9.46 1.93
N VAL A 178 -9.77 -8.47 1.10
CA VAL A 178 -9.33 -7.13 1.53
C VAL A 178 -10.50 -6.33 2.10
N PHE A 179 -11.64 -6.28 1.42
CA PHE A 179 -12.70 -5.33 1.74
C PHE A 179 -13.86 -5.93 2.55
N THR A 180 -14.00 -7.26 2.59
CA THR A 180 -15.17 -7.89 3.19
C THR A 180 -14.80 -8.68 4.46
N THR A 181 -15.54 -8.42 5.54
CA THR A 181 -15.44 -9.22 6.76
C THR A 181 -16.45 -10.35 6.70
N GLN A 182 -16.01 -11.58 6.42
CA GLN A 182 -16.85 -12.77 6.36
C GLN A 182 -16.04 -14.07 6.52
N ASN A 183 -16.70 -15.14 6.92
CA ASN A 183 -16.10 -16.47 7.05
C ASN A 183 -14.81 -16.53 7.90
N GLY A 184 -14.75 -15.71 8.96
CA GLY A 184 -13.56 -15.64 9.83
C GLY A 184 -12.44 -14.75 9.30
N ASN A 185 -12.57 -14.24 8.07
CA ASN A 185 -11.69 -13.18 7.58
C ASN A 185 -12.14 -11.83 8.11
N LEU A 186 -11.18 -11.01 8.55
CA LEU A 186 -11.40 -9.64 8.96
C LEU A 186 -10.94 -8.72 7.82
N GLY A 187 -11.89 -8.20 7.05
CA GLY A 187 -11.60 -7.23 6.00
C GLY A 187 -11.13 -5.88 6.56
N LEU A 188 -11.00 -4.91 5.70
CA LEU A 188 -10.50 -3.57 5.99
C LEU A 188 -11.34 -2.84 7.04
N ASN A 189 -10.67 -2.12 7.95
CA ASN A 189 -11.31 -1.17 8.86
C ASN A 189 -11.49 0.20 8.21
N PHE A 190 -12.64 0.47 7.62
CA PHE A 190 -12.95 1.74 6.98
C PHE A 190 -12.90 2.94 7.94
N SER A 191 -13.17 2.74 9.23
CA SER A 191 -13.12 3.81 10.24
C SER A 191 -11.70 4.33 10.49
N SER A 192 -10.68 3.57 10.11
CA SER A 192 -9.27 3.91 10.24
C SER A 192 -8.60 4.09 8.87
N SER A 193 -9.35 4.54 7.87
CA SER A 193 -8.84 4.74 6.50
C SER A 193 -7.71 5.77 6.40
N ASP A 194 -7.60 6.68 7.34
CA ASP A 194 -6.55 7.71 7.35
C ASP A 194 -5.14 7.15 7.56
N VAL A 195 -5.00 5.94 8.13
CA VAL A 195 -3.69 5.28 8.30
C VAL A 195 -3.29 4.42 7.11
N ILE A 196 -4.18 4.25 6.12
CA ILE A 196 -3.90 3.47 4.91
C ILE A 196 -2.89 4.23 4.04
N PHE A 197 -1.87 3.53 3.63
CA PHE A 197 -0.92 4.09 2.69
C PHE A 197 -0.48 3.07 1.63
N SER A 198 -0.08 3.57 0.48
CA SER A 198 0.51 2.77 -0.58
C SER A 198 1.99 3.12 -0.75
N SER A 199 2.76 2.15 -1.18
CA SER A 199 4.17 2.34 -1.50
C SER A 199 4.61 1.43 -2.64
N PRO A 200 5.42 1.93 -3.56
CA PRO A 200 6.03 1.10 -4.58
C PRO A 200 7.13 0.22 -3.99
N ASN A 201 7.35 -0.92 -4.61
CA ASN A 201 8.51 -1.76 -4.44
C ASN A 201 9.11 -2.02 -5.82
N SER A 202 9.96 -1.11 -6.26
CA SER A 202 10.53 -1.12 -7.62
C SER A 202 11.41 -2.33 -7.87
N LEU A 203 11.99 -2.93 -6.81
CA LEU A 203 12.83 -4.12 -6.90
C LEU A 203 12.07 -5.33 -7.46
N TYR A 204 10.78 -5.43 -7.13
CA TYR A 204 9.92 -6.55 -7.52
C TYR A 204 8.74 -6.15 -8.42
N THR A 205 8.73 -4.91 -8.92
CA THR A 205 7.66 -4.39 -9.79
C THR A 205 6.27 -4.44 -9.13
N GLU A 206 6.21 -4.01 -7.86
CA GLU A 206 5.03 -4.13 -7.03
C GLU A 206 4.53 -2.77 -6.54
N VAL A 207 3.23 -2.72 -6.27
CA VAL A 207 2.58 -1.67 -5.48
C VAL A 207 1.95 -2.32 -4.27
N ASN A 208 2.31 -1.83 -3.10
CA ASN A 208 1.81 -2.30 -1.82
C ASN A 208 0.77 -1.33 -1.26
N TRP A 209 -0.31 -1.84 -0.68
CA TRP A 209 -1.23 -1.08 0.17
C TRP A 209 -1.24 -1.69 1.55
N PHE A 210 -0.85 -0.90 2.51
CA PHE A 210 -0.84 -1.26 3.91
C PHE A 210 -2.10 -0.74 4.58
N TYR A 211 -2.83 -1.61 5.28
CA TYR A 211 -4.14 -1.28 5.83
C TYR A 211 -4.42 -1.98 7.17
N PRO A 212 -5.27 -1.40 8.03
CA PRO A 212 -5.73 -2.06 9.24
C PRO A 212 -6.89 -3.01 8.93
N LYS A 213 -6.86 -4.23 9.48
CA LYS A 213 -8.03 -5.12 9.44
C LYS A 213 -9.14 -4.63 10.37
N SER A 214 -10.34 -5.14 10.19
CA SER A 214 -11.49 -4.87 11.07
C SER A 214 -11.13 -5.16 12.53
N GLY A 215 -11.38 -4.19 13.40
CA GLY A 215 -11.02 -4.24 14.81
C GLY A 215 -9.62 -3.73 15.15
N SER A 216 -8.76 -3.46 14.16
CA SER A 216 -7.46 -2.82 14.35
C SER A 216 -7.53 -1.34 13.97
N THR A 217 -6.82 -0.49 14.71
CA THR A 217 -6.63 0.93 14.38
C THR A 217 -5.23 1.22 13.85
N GLN A 218 -4.36 0.22 13.84
CA GLN A 218 -3.01 0.28 13.29
C GLN A 218 -2.91 -0.66 12.10
N VAL A 219 -2.02 -0.33 11.18
CA VAL A 219 -1.75 -1.14 10.00
C VAL A 219 -1.21 -2.51 10.43
N ASP A 220 -1.82 -3.56 9.98
CA ASP A 220 -1.46 -4.94 10.32
C ASP A 220 -1.62 -5.90 9.12
N ARG A 221 -1.97 -5.37 7.95
CA ARG A 221 -2.11 -6.14 6.72
C ARG A 221 -1.56 -5.37 5.53
N CYS A 222 -1.14 -6.12 4.54
CA CYS A 222 -0.71 -5.60 3.26
C CYS A 222 -1.34 -6.40 2.13
N VAL A 223 -1.77 -5.70 1.09
CA VAL A 223 -2.10 -6.28 -0.21
C VAL A 223 -1.14 -5.73 -1.24
N THR A 224 -0.60 -6.61 -2.05
CA THR A 224 0.44 -6.30 -3.03
C THR A 224 -0.04 -6.66 -4.44
N TYR A 225 0.13 -5.74 -5.36
CA TYR A 225 -0.10 -5.96 -6.78
C TYR A 225 1.21 -5.90 -7.55
N ASN A 226 1.56 -7.00 -8.20
CA ASN A 226 2.66 -7.01 -9.16
C ASN A 226 2.15 -6.56 -10.52
N TYR A 227 2.56 -5.36 -10.96
CA TYR A 227 2.03 -4.75 -12.18
C TYR A 227 2.66 -5.30 -13.48
N GLN A 228 3.72 -6.09 -13.38
CA GLN A 228 4.31 -6.78 -14.53
C GLN A 228 3.66 -8.14 -14.76
N GLU A 229 3.47 -8.91 -13.70
CA GLU A 229 2.93 -10.27 -13.74
C GLU A 229 1.40 -10.30 -13.61
N ASN A 230 0.79 -9.17 -13.26
CA ASN A 230 -0.65 -9.03 -13.01
C ASN A 230 -1.16 -10.02 -11.94
N VAL A 231 -0.44 -10.11 -10.83
CA VAL A 231 -0.72 -11.04 -9.72
C VAL A 231 -0.93 -10.27 -8.43
N TRP A 232 -1.88 -10.73 -7.62
CA TRP A 232 -2.18 -10.20 -6.31
C TRP A 232 -1.71 -11.13 -5.21
N THR A 233 -1.17 -10.57 -4.14
CA THR A 233 -0.81 -11.30 -2.92
C THR A 233 -1.28 -10.54 -1.68
N THR A 234 -1.50 -11.25 -0.59
CA THR A 234 -1.86 -10.66 0.70
C THR A 234 -0.87 -11.11 1.76
N SER A 235 -0.59 -10.26 2.71
CA SER A 235 0.27 -10.57 3.84
C SER A 235 -0.21 -9.94 5.14
N SER A 236 0.10 -10.59 6.25
CA SER A 236 0.00 -10.00 7.59
C SER A 236 1.32 -9.32 7.89
N LEU A 237 1.45 -8.08 7.44
CA LEU A 237 2.69 -7.31 7.53
C LEU A 237 2.41 -5.96 8.16
N ASP A 238 2.94 -5.78 9.35
CA ASP A 238 2.81 -4.57 10.14
C ASP A 238 3.89 -3.58 9.72
N ARG A 239 3.51 -2.57 8.95
CA ARG A 239 4.41 -1.48 8.54
C ARG A 239 3.69 -0.15 8.68
N THR A 240 4.29 0.78 9.37
CA THR A 240 3.73 2.12 9.56
C THR A 240 4.22 3.11 8.52
N THR A 241 5.40 2.86 7.96
CA THR A 241 5.96 3.60 6.84
C THR A 241 6.78 2.67 5.96
N TYR A 242 6.92 3.05 4.70
CA TYR A 242 7.70 2.31 3.74
C TYR A 242 8.31 3.29 2.73
N ALA A 243 9.58 3.14 2.46
CA ALA A 243 10.30 3.86 1.41
C ALA A 243 10.89 2.85 0.44
N ASP A 244 10.65 3.07 -0.84
CA ASP A 244 11.23 2.26 -1.91
C ASP A 244 12.76 2.40 -1.95
N GLN A 245 13.39 1.48 -2.64
CA GLN A 245 14.82 1.60 -2.92
C GLN A 245 15.11 2.94 -3.63
N GLY A 246 16.13 3.61 -3.18
CA GLY A 246 16.54 4.89 -3.76
C GLY A 246 18.05 5.02 -3.64
N VAL A 247 18.49 5.79 -2.66
CA VAL A 247 19.92 5.87 -2.29
C VAL A 247 20.39 4.56 -1.66
N PHE A 248 19.49 3.84 -1.00
CA PHE A 248 19.75 2.53 -0.42
C PHE A 248 19.45 1.42 -1.42
N GLU A 249 20.21 0.34 -1.35
CA GLU A 249 20.07 -0.82 -2.24
C GLU A 249 18.74 -1.58 -2.03
N LYS A 250 18.17 -1.48 -0.83
CA LYS A 250 16.95 -2.19 -0.42
C LYS A 250 15.88 -1.20 0.04
N PRO A 251 14.59 -1.57 -0.05
CA PRO A 251 13.51 -0.82 0.58
C PRO A 251 13.70 -0.72 2.08
N TYR A 252 13.21 0.37 2.65
CA TYR A 252 13.29 0.65 4.07
C TYR A 252 11.90 0.84 4.66
N ALA A 253 11.61 0.15 5.75
CA ALA A 253 10.30 0.22 6.40
C ALA A 253 10.43 0.34 7.92
N THR A 254 9.41 0.88 8.55
CA THR A 254 9.29 0.90 10.01
C THR A 254 8.05 0.16 10.45
N ASP A 255 8.14 -0.44 11.61
CA ASP A 255 7.05 -1.12 12.28
C ASP A 255 6.75 -0.45 13.63
N TYR A 256 5.54 -0.66 14.13
CA TYR A 256 5.07 -0.13 15.40
C TYR A 256 4.57 -1.26 16.28
N GLU A 257 5.13 -1.37 17.47
CA GLU A 257 4.65 -2.29 18.50
C GLU A 257 4.28 -1.49 19.75
N ALA A 258 3.01 -1.60 20.16
CA ALA A 258 2.57 -1.05 21.43
C ALA A 258 3.05 -1.96 22.56
N THR A 259 3.99 -1.51 23.36
CA THR A 259 4.47 -2.25 24.53
C THR A 259 4.11 -1.53 25.81
N ALA A 260 3.86 -2.30 26.87
CA ALA A 260 3.60 -1.76 28.21
C ALA A 260 4.90 -1.24 28.89
N THR A 261 6.06 -1.67 28.42
CA THR A 261 7.38 -1.31 28.98
C THR A 261 8.34 -0.94 27.87
N PRO A 262 8.99 0.25 27.92
CA PRO A 262 10.00 0.59 26.94
C PRO A 262 11.21 -0.35 27.06
N ALA A 263 11.60 -0.94 25.93
CA ALA A 263 12.79 -1.81 25.88
C ALA A 263 14.11 -1.02 25.92
N PHE A 264 14.05 0.29 25.74
CA PHE A 264 15.22 1.15 25.78
C PHE A 264 15.16 2.10 26.98
N PRO A 265 16.25 2.20 27.76
CA PRO A 265 16.35 3.24 28.76
C PRO A 265 16.27 4.59 28.06
N ASP A 266 15.51 5.48 28.67
CA ASP A 266 15.37 6.86 28.23
C ASP A 266 16.75 7.52 28.12
N ILE A 267 17.21 7.75 26.91
CA ILE A 267 18.51 8.38 26.62
C ILE A 267 18.53 9.86 27.07
N LEU A 268 17.38 10.43 27.39
CA LEU A 268 17.22 11.85 27.71
C LEU A 268 16.58 12.15 29.07
N GLY A 269 16.29 11.13 29.91
CA GLY A 269 15.66 11.34 31.20
C GLY A 269 14.22 11.87 31.15
N VAL A 270 13.55 11.75 29.99
CA VAL A 270 12.15 12.13 29.83
C VAL A 270 11.28 10.91 30.01
N THR A 271 10.57 10.84 31.12
CA THR A 271 9.57 9.81 31.34
C THR A 271 8.53 9.89 30.23
N ASN A 272 8.35 8.82 29.46
CA ASN A 272 7.41 8.76 28.37
C ASN A 272 5.98 8.99 28.88
N LEU A 273 5.45 10.17 28.64
CA LEU A 273 4.10 10.60 29.06
C LEU A 273 2.99 9.92 28.25
N TYR A 274 3.36 9.18 27.18
CA TYR A 274 2.42 8.54 26.25
C TYR A 274 2.84 7.08 26.07
N GLY A 275 2.41 6.16 26.85
CA GLY A 275 2.64 4.72 26.75
C GLY A 275 3.82 4.29 25.86
N ALA A 276 4.61 3.37 26.29
CA ALA A 276 5.81 2.98 25.56
C ALA A 276 5.44 2.37 24.21
N SER A 277 5.88 3.02 23.15
CA SER A 277 5.79 2.50 21.80
C SER A 277 7.20 2.28 21.26
N ILE A 278 7.44 1.11 20.68
CA ILE A 278 8.71 0.78 20.05
C ILE A 278 8.50 0.79 18.54
N TYR A 279 9.42 1.43 17.85
CA TYR A 279 9.48 1.44 16.39
C TYR A 279 10.69 0.63 15.96
N TYR A 280 10.45 -0.32 15.09
CA TYR A 280 11.48 -1.13 14.46
C TYR A 280 11.74 -0.64 13.04
N ALA A 281 13.00 -0.54 12.65
CA ALA A 281 13.38 -0.25 11.28
C ALA A 281 13.74 -1.57 10.58
N HIS A 282 13.12 -1.80 9.42
CA HIS A 282 13.32 -2.98 8.60
C HIS A 282 13.96 -2.57 7.29
N GLU A 283 15.15 -3.06 7.03
CA GLU A 283 15.90 -2.75 5.81
C GLU A 283 16.00 -3.97 4.90
N VAL A 284 16.40 -5.09 5.46
CA VAL A 284 16.64 -6.35 4.74
C VAL A 284 16.28 -7.51 5.64
N GLY A 285 15.74 -8.57 5.07
CA GLY A 285 15.68 -9.83 5.80
C GLY A 285 14.55 -10.74 5.35
N THR A 286 14.63 -11.96 5.87
CA THR A 286 13.62 -13.01 5.74
C THR A 286 12.78 -13.14 7.01
N ASP A 287 13.13 -12.36 8.03
CA ASP A 287 12.58 -12.50 9.37
C ASP A 287 12.10 -11.13 9.90
N GLN A 288 11.13 -11.17 10.76
CA GLN A 288 10.64 -10.02 11.49
C GLN A 288 11.37 -9.92 12.83
N VAL A 289 11.82 -8.72 13.19
CA VAL A 289 12.37 -8.43 14.50
C VAL A 289 11.30 -7.72 15.33
N ASN A 290 11.02 -8.24 16.51
CA ASN A 290 10.08 -7.67 17.47
C ASN A 290 10.68 -7.70 18.89
N SER A 291 9.92 -7.28 19.90
CA SER A 291 10.36 -7.28 21.31
C SER A 291 10.75 -8.66 21.83
N SER A 292 10.27 -9.73 21.22
CA SER A 292 10.58 -11.13 21.59
C SER A 292 11.83 -11.67 20.85
N GLY A 293 12.42 -10.90 19.94
CA GLY A 293 13.58 -11.29 19.15
C GLY A 293 13.26 -11.45 17.67
N THR A 294 14.01 -12.30 16.99
CA THR A 294 13.79 -12.60 15.57
C THR A 294 12.77 -13.72 15.43
N THR A 295 11.71 -13.45 14.67
CA THR A 295 10.64 -14.40 14.36
C THR A 295 10.55 -14.59 12.84
N SER A 296 10.03 -15.73 12.38
CA SER A 296 9.81 -15.95 10.96
C SER A 296 8.78 -14.99 10.40
N ILE A 297 8.95 -14.60 9.15
CA ILE A 297 7.86 -14.11 8.32
C ILE A 297 7.22 -15.33 7.70
N ASP A 298 6.02 -15.72 8.18
CA ASP A 298 5.31 -16.89 7.68
C ASP A 298 4.80 -16.61 6.26
N ALA A 299 5.60 -16.99 5.29
CA ALA A 299 5.26 -16.81 3.89
C ALA A 299 4.62 -18.09 3.35
N PHE A 300 3.53 -17.96 2.63
CA PHE A 300 2.88 -19.09 1.98
C PHE A 300 2.31 -18.72 0.61
N ILE A 301 2.21 -19.74 -0.23
CA ILE A 301 1.43 -19.72 -1.46
C ILE A 301 0.49 -20.92 -1.45
N ARG A 302 -0.76 -20.70 -1.80
CA ARG A 302 -1.75 -21.76 -1.94
C ARG A 302 -2.39 -21.68 -3.31
N SER A 303 -2.44 -22.83 -4.02
CA SER A 303 -3.13 -22.90 -5.30
C SER A 303 -4.65 -22.86 -5.12
N GLY A 304 -5.37 -22.47 -6.15
CA GLY A 304 -6.77 -22.90 -6.29
C GLY A 304 -6.87 -24.41 -6.40
N ASP A 305 -8.09 -24.92 -6.34
CA ASP A 305 -8.35 -26.33 -6.59
C ASP A 305 -8.11 -26.63 -8.08
N PHE A 306 -7.41 -27.71 -8.37
CA PHE A 306 -7.23 -28.23 -9.71
C PHE A 306 -7.74 -29.65 -9.79
N ASP A 307 -8.26 -30.02 -10.95
CA ASP A 307 -8.94 -31.27 -11.21
C ASP A 307 -8.48 -31.90 -12.52
N ILE A 308 -9.03 -33.04 -12.81
CA ILE A 308 -8.90 -33.70 -14.11
C ILE A 308 -10.31 -33.86 -14.69
N ASP A 309 -10.51 -33.44 -15.94
CA ASP A 309 -11.74 -33.57 -16.69
C ASP A 309 -12.93 -32.91 -15.99
N ASP A 310 -12.79 -31.60 -15.67
CA ASP A 310 -13.79 -30.78 -14.96
C ASP A 310 -14.30 -31.40 -13.64
N GLY A 311 -13.44 -32.16 -12.93
CA GLY A 311 -13.78 -32.76 -11.65
C GLY A 311 -14.70 -34.01 -11.75
N GLU A 312 -14.98 -34.53 -12.95
CA GLU A 312 -15.77 -35.76 -13.11
C GLU A 312 -15.03 -37.02 -12.66
N LEU A 313 -13.69 -36.99 -12.75
CA LEU A 313 -12.87 -38.15 -12.42
C LEU A 313 -12.16 -37.95 -11.08
N PHE A 314 -12.03 -39.04 -10.34
CA PHE A 314 -11.08 -39.09 -9.24
C PHE A 314 -9.67 -39.05 -9.78
N MET A 315 -8.82 -38.33 -9.08
CA MET A 315 -7.40 -38.26 -9.32
C MET A 315 -6.69 -39.09 -8.24
N SER A 316 -5.80 -39.99 -8.65
CA SER A 316 -4.90 -40.73 -7.77
C SER A 316 -3.51 -40.17 -7.93
N MET A 317 -2.99 -39.51 -6.89
CA MET A 317 -1.65 -38.96 -6.84
C MET A 317 -0.73 -39.88 -6.05
N ARG A 318 0.44 -40.19 -6.63
CA ARG A 318 1.45 -41.08 -6.03
C ARG A 318 2.66 -40.37 -5.48
N ARG A 319 3.02 -39.25 -6.09
CA ARG A 319 4.15 -38.44 -5.69
C ARG A 319 4.06 -37.04 -6.22
N PHE A 320 4.83 -36.14 -5.61
CA PHE A 320 5.13 -34.85 -6.18
C PHE A 320 6.64 -34.57 -6.15
N MET A 321 7.10 -33.74 -7.07
CA MET A 321 8.47 -33.30 -7.17
C MET A 321 8.47 -31.76 -6.97
N PRO A 322 9.01 -31.28 -5.85
CA PRO A 322 9.16 -29.84 -5.62
C PRO A 322 10.24 -29.30 -6.54
N ASP A 323 9.98 -28.14 -7.15
CA ASP A 323 10.93 -27.47 -8.02
C ASP A 323 11.25 -26.10 -7.43
N TYR A 324 12.33 -25.99 -6.69
CA TYR A 324 12.82 -24.76 -6.12
C TYR A 324 13.98 -24.20 -6.93
N LYS A 325 13.86 -22.95 -7.36
CA LYS A 325 15.00 -22.24 -7.96
C LYS A 325 16.12 -22.04 -6.93
N PHE A 326 15.72 -21.75 -5.69
CA PHE A 326 16.61 -21.81 -4.54
C PHE A 326 15.78 -22.06 -3.26
N LEU A 327 16.40 -22.65 -2.27
CA LEU A 327 15.85 -22.93 -0.97
C LEU A 327 16.95 -22.76 0.07
N VAL A 328 16.71 -21.97 1.11
CA VAL A 328 17.55 -21.85 2.31
C VAL A 328 16.72 -22.30 3.49
N GLY A 329 17.26 -23.17 4.32
CA GLY A 329 16.47 -23.84 5.35
C GLY A 329 15.53 -24.88 4.77
N ASN A 330 14.32 -24.95 5.28
CA ASN A 330 13.29 -25.88 4.86
C ASN A 330 12.06 -25.14 4.32
N SER A 331 11.22 -25.85 3.60
CA SER A 331 9.85 -25.43 3.33
C SER A 331 8.90 -26.58 3.66
N LYS A 332 7.62 -26.26 3.80
CA LYS A 332 6.57 -27.24 4.06
C LYS A 332 5.59 -27.26 2.92
N VAL A 333 5.18 -28.44 2.51
CA VAL A 333 4.14 -28.64 1.50
C VAL A 333 2.97 -29.39 2.14
N THR A 334 1.79 -28.81 2.04
CA THR A 334 0.54 -29.44 2.49
C THR A 334 -0.40 -29.58 1.30
N LEU A 335 -1.02 -30.75 1.19
CA LEU A 335 -1.97 -31.09 0.13
C LEU A 335 -3.38 -31.14 0.73
N PHE A 336 -4.29 -30.42 0.12
CA PHE A 336 -5.71 -30.44 0.46
C PHE A 336 -6.48 -31.17 -0.63
N ILE A 337 -7.30 -32.11 -0.22
CA ILE A 337 -8.03 -32.98 -1.14
C ILE A 337 -9.51 -32.87 -0.80
N SER A 338 -10.34 -32.69 -1.80
CA SER A 338 -11.79 -32.69 -1.65
C SER A 338 -12.46 -33.46 -2.77
N ASP A 339 -13.68 -33.93 -2.52
CA ASP A 339 -14.48 -34.65 -3.50
C ASP A 339 -15.47 -33.72 -4.21
N TYR A 340 -15.83 -32.60 -3.60
CA TYR A 340 -16.75 -31.62 -4.14
C TYR A 340 -16.24 -30.17 -3.90
N PRO A 341 -16.54 -29.24 -4.83
CA PRO A 341 -16.14 -27.85 -4.69
C PRO A 341 -16.70 -27.14 -3.44
N SER A 342 -17.86 -27.62 -2.94
CA SER A 342 -18.51 -27.10 -1.75
C SER A 342 -18.04 -27.76 -0.46
N ASP A 343 -17.20 -28.78 -0.53
CA ASP A 343 -16.61 -29.37 0.66
C ASP A 343 -15.75 -28.27 1.31
N VAL A 344 -16.23 -27.76 2.42
CA VAL A 344 -15.36 -26.99 3.32
C VAL A 344 -14.19 -27.90 3.54
N GLN A 345 -12.98 -27.46 3.20
CA GLN A 345 -11.73 -28.25 3.22
C GLN A 345 -11.49 -28.94 4.56
N SER A 346 -12.39 -29.80 4.91
CA SER A 346 -12.50 -30.59 6.14
C SER A 346 -11.86 -31.95 6.01
N GLY A 347 -11.44 -32.32 4.81
CA GLY A 347 -10.55 -33.46 4.63
C GLY A 347 -9.25 -33.20 5.39
N SER A 348 -8.78 -34.14 6.18
CA SER A 348 -7.48 -34.03 6.85
C SER A 348 -6.42 -33.74 5.79
N PRO A 349 -5.73 -32.60 5.84
CA PRO A 349 -4.70 -32.31 4.88
C PRO A 349 -3.59 -33.36 4.97
N LEU A 350 -3.05 -33.74 3.81
CA LEU A 350 -1.86 -34.60 3.77
C LEU A 350 -0.62 -33.76 3.95
N GLY A 351 0.18 -34.07 4.93
CA GLY A 351 1.37 -33.31 5.33
C GLY A 351 1.18 -32.63 6.68
N PRO A 352 1.94 -31.56 7.00
CA PRO A 352 2.95 -30.96 6.11
C PRO A 352 4.15 -31.87 5.83
N PHE A 353 4.59 -31.92 4.59
CA PHE A 353 5.81 -32.60 4.18
C PHE A 353 6.97 -31.59 4.23
N THR A 354 8.01 -31.90 4.99
CA THR A 354 9.21 -31.06 5.05
C THR A 354 10.05 -31.27 3.80
N ILE A 355 10.33 -30.20 3.09
CA ILE A 355 11.19 -30.18 1.90
C ILE A 355 12.50 -29.53 2.28
N THR A 356 13.57 -30.20 1.99
CA THR A 356 14.95 -29.75 2.21
C THR A 356 15.66 -29.54 0.88
N THR A 357 16.85 -28.97 0.90
CA THR A 357 17.70 -28.81 -0.31
C THR A 357 18.08 -30.12 -0.99
N THR A 358 17.88 -31.25 -0.33
CA THR A 358 18.19 -32.60 -0.85
C THR A 358 16.97 -33.43 -1.17
N THR A 359 15.74 -32.81 -1.08
CA THR A 359 14.49 -33.52 -1.36
C THR A 359 14.20 -33.48 -2.85
N ASP A 360 14.41 -34.58 -3.55
CA ASP A 360 14.12 -34.70 -4.98
C ASP A 360 12.64 -34.98 -5.25
N LYS A 361 11.99 -35.77 -4.39
CA LYS A 361 10.60 -36.16 -4.50
C LYS A 361 9.99 -36.50 -3.15
N VAL A 362 8.68 -36.41 -3.08
CA VAL A 362 7.89 -36.87 -1.95
C VAL A 362 6.90 -37.92 -2.45
N ASP A 363 7.04 -39.14 -1.99
CA ASP A 363 6.09 -40.19 -2.27
C ASP A 363 4.92 -40.09 -1.29
N THR A 364 3.71 -40.04 -1.82
CA THR A 364 2.46 -39.89 -1.06
C THR A 364 1.34 -40.66 -1.73
N ARG A 365 0.20 -40.73 -1.08
CA ARG A 365 -1.03 -41.30 -1.66
C ARG A 365 -2.17 -40.38 -1.35
N ALA A 366 -2.68 -39.75 -2.40
CA ALA A 366 -3.82 -38.86 -2.33
C ALA A 366 -4.84 -39.32 -3.36
N ARG A 367 -6.13 -39.33 -3.00
CA ARG A 367 -7.22 -39.63 -3.90
C ARG A 367 -8.38 -38.69 -3.61
N GLY A 368 -8.81 -37.97 -4.59
CA GLY A 368 -9.93 -37.04 -4.56
C GLY A 368 -10.21 -36.50 -5.94
N ARG A 369 -11.24 -35.69 -6.08
CA ARG A 369 -11.58 -35.04 -7.36
C ARG A 369 -10.84 -33.72 -7.52
N LEU A 370 -10.70 -33.01 -6.43
CA LEU A 370 -10.05 -31.71 -6.36
C LEU A 370 -8.82 -31.78 -5.48
N LEU A 371 -7.76 -31.12 -5.90
CA LEU A 371 -6.52 -31.02 -5.16
C LEU A 371 -6.05 -29.57 -5.14
N SER A 372 -5.71 -29.06 -3.97
CA SER A 372 -4.93 -27.85 -3.85
C SER A 372 -3.69 -28.08 -3.01
N LEU A 373 -2.67 -27.26 -3.21
CA LEU A 373 -1.43 -27.35 -2.47
C LEU A 373 -1.11 -26.03 -1.79
N LYS A 374 -0.52 -26.11 -0.62
CA LYS A 374 0.06 -24.99 0.10
C LYS A 374 1.54 -25.24 0.28
N ILE A 375 2.34 -24.24 -0.05
CA ILE A 375 3.79 -24.21 0.22
C ILE A 375 4.01 -23.09 1.21
N GLU A 376 4.76 -23.36 2.27
CA GLU A 376 4.98 -22.40 3.34
C GLU A 376 6.35 -22.59 4.01
N ASN A 377 6.80 -21.56 4.71
CA ASN A 377 7.83 -21.64 5.72
C ASN A 377 7.30 -21.10 7.05
N ASP A 378 7.88 -21.54 8.17
CA ASP A 378 7.46 -21.14 9.50
C ASP A 378 8.62 -21.02 10.49
N ALA A 379 9.87 -21.08 10.03
CA ALA A 379 11.04 -20.92 10.87
C ALA A 379 11.91 -19.73 10.43
N ALA A 380 12.56 -19.09 11.39
CA ALA A 380 13.46 -17.99 11.13
C ALA A 380 14.64 -18.40 10.25
N GLY A 381 15.05 -17.53 9.35
CA GLY A 381 16.14 -17.77 8.41
C GLY A 381 15.77 -18.59 7.18
N GLU A 382 14.50 -19.01 7.05
CA GLU A 382 14.04 -19.74 5.88
C GLU A 382 13.66 -18.79 4.75
N THR A 383 14.08 -19.14 3.54
CA THR A 383 13.69 -18.39 2.33
C THR A 383 13.65 -19.32 1.12
N TRP A 384 12.73 -19.07 0.20
CA TRP A 384 12.57 -19.90 -0.97
C TRP A 384 12.09 -19.12 -2.19
N ARG A 385 12.47 -19.62 -3.36
CA ARG A 385 11.91 -19.21 -4.64
C ARG A 385 11.42 -20.46 -5.36
N TYR A 386 10.11 -20.56 -5.46
CA TYR A 386 9.45 -21.71 -6.03
C TYR A 386 9.35 -21.60 -7.56
N GLY A 387 9.53 -22.73 -8.25
CA GLY A 387 9.35 -22.88 -9.68
C GLY A 387 8.02 -23.55 -10.04
N SER A 388 8.10 -24.71 -10.69
CA SER A 388 6.92 -25.47 -11.11
C SER A 388 6.64 -26.62 -10.18
N PHE A 389 5.37 -26.91 -9.92
CA PHE A 389 4.95 -28.08 -9.18
C PHE A 389 4.70 -29.24 -10.15
N ARG A 390 5.39 -30.36 -9.97
CA ARG A 390 5.24 -31.54 -10.81
C ARG A 390 4.55 -32.63 -10.03
N LEU A 391 3.43 -33.13 -10.59
CA LEU A 391 2.62 -34.19 -10.01
C LEU A 391 2.72 -35.46 -10.84
N ASP A 392 2.83 -36.60 -10.17
CA ASP A 392 2.51 -37.91 -10.75
C ASP A 392 1.09 -38.28 -10.33
N ALA A 393 0.13 -37.85 -11.14
CA ALA A 393 -1.28 -38.01 -10.91
C ALA A 393 -1.93 -38.72 -12.11
N GLN A 394 -2.83 -39.64 -11.84
CA GLN A 394 -3.53 -40.42 -12.85
C GLN A 394 -5.06 -40.42 -12.59
N PRO A 395 -5.89 -40.41 -13.63
CA PRO A 395 -7.32 -40.65 -13.48
C PRO A 395 -7.61 -42.01 -12.82
N ASP A 396 -8.48 -42.03 -11.83
CA ASP A 396 -8.81 -43.20 -11.04
C ASP A 396 -10.33 -43.45 -10.99
N GLY A 397 -10.97 -43.36 -12.16
CA GLY A 397 -12.37 -43.65 -12.34
C GLY A 397 -13.32 -42.54 -11.84
N ARG A 398 -14.64 -42.85 -11.91
CA ARG A 398 -15.70 -41.91 -11.49
C ARG A 398 -16.27 -42.20 -10.09
N ARG A 399 -15.82 -43.24 -9.44
CA ARG A 399 -16.24 -43.67 -8.08
C ARG A 399 -15.04 -43.97 -7.20
#